data_ff25a1c04e7d78c430bef30a926cde20
#
_entry.id   ff25a1c04e7d78c430bef30a926cde20
#
_cell.length_a   1.000
_cell.length_b   1.000
_cell.length_c   1.000
_cell.angle_alpha   90.00
_cell.angle_beta   90.00
_cell.angle_gamma   90.00
#
_symmetry.space_group_name_H-M   'P 1'
#
loop_
_entity.id
_entity.type
_entity.pdbx_description
1 polymer ?
#
loop_
_entity_poly.entity_id
_entity_poly.type
_entity_poly.pdbx_seq_one_letter_code
_entity_poly.pdbx_strand_id
1 'polypeptide(L)'
;MNYTAAHTLDEALAAYDVTGAAGSIEHAQLVRREAVTAMARLGLRASVQPAHLLDDRDLTELIWPDRAARCFAFRWMLDDGVQLALGSDAPVSPLDPWLAISAAVHRSADERTPWHPEQALTPREA
;
A
#
# COMPACT_ATOMS: atom_id res chain seq x y z
N MET A 1 -13.95 0.10 1.18
CA MET A 1 -14.55 1.15 2.01
C MET A 1 -13.50 2.19 2.31
N ASN A 2 -13.83 3.40 2.08
CA ASN A 2 -12.99 4.53 2.41
C ASN A 2 -13.24 4.90 3.89
N TYR A 3 -12.21 5.10 4.67
CA TYR A 3 -12.33 5.49 6.09
C TYR A 3 -12.46 7.02 6.27
N THR A 4 -13.19 7.68 5.37
CA THR A 4 -13.34 9.15 5.35
C THR A 4 -13.90 9.75 6.65
N ALA A 5 -14.55 8.96 7.48
CA ALA A 5 -15.03 9.39 8.79
C ALA A 5 -14.00 9.19 9.91
N ALA A 6 -12.92 8.45 9.67
CA ALA A 6 -11.85 8.23 10.63
C ALA A 6 -10.71 9.23 10.40
N HIS A 7 -10.06 9.68 11.46
CA HIS A 7 -8.93 10.59 11.39
C HIS A 7 -7.61 9.87 11.16
N THR A 8 -7.55 8.58 11.49
CA THR A 8 -6.35 7.74 11.36
C THR A 8 -6.72 6.33 10.89
N LEU A 9 -5.74 5.60 10.35
CA LEU A 9 -5.92 4.18 10.03
C LEU A 9 -6.28 3.35 11.26
N ASP A 10 -5.73 3.68 12.42
CA ASP A 10 -6.01 2.94 13.67
C ASP A 10 -7.47 3.08 14.08
N GLU A 11 -8.06 4.26 13.95
CA GLU A 11 -9.49 4.47 14.23
C GLU A 11 -10.37 3.67 13.25
N ALA A 12 -9.99 3.63 11.98
CA ALA A 12 -10.68 2.81 10.99
C ALA A 12 -10.60 1.32 11.34
N LEU A 13 -9.43 0.82 11.72
CA LEU A 13 -9.25 -0.58 12.12
C LEU A 13 -10.03 -0.92 13.39
N ALA A 14 -10.07 -0.01 14.36
CA ALA A 14 -10.89 -0.18 15.57
C ALA A 14 -12.38 -0.26 15.24
N ALA A 15 -12.87 0.55 14.30
CA ALA A 15 -14.25 0.49 13.84
C ALA A 15 -14.58 -0.84 13.14
N TYR A 16 -13.68 -1.38 12.33
CA TYR A 16 -13.82 -2.71 11.72
C TYR A 16 -13.84 -3.81 12.78
N ASP A 17 -12.98 -3.72 13.78
CA ASP A 17 -12.89 -4.71 14.87
C ASP A 17 -14.20 -4.77 15.67
N VAL A 18 -14.79 -3.62 16.00
CA VAL A 18 -16.05 -3.55 16.74
C VAL A 18 -17.24 -4.02 15.92
N THR A 19 -17.27 -3.68 14.62
CA THR A 19 -18.43 -3.96 13.77
C THR A 19 -18.40 -5.34 13.14
N GLY A 20 -17.24 -5.96 13.04
CA GLY A 20 -17.02 -7.20 12.28
C GLY A 20 -17.30 -7.05 10.78
N ALA A 21 -17.30 -5.82 10.27
CA ALA A 21 -17.58 -5.54 8.86
C ALA A 21 -16.45 -6.05 7.96
N ALA A 22 -16.80 -6.56 6.78
CA ALA A 22 -15.83 -6.86 5.73
C ALA A 22 -15.58 -5.62 4.86
N GLY A 23 -14.37 -5.49 4.32
CA GLY A 23 -14.05 -4.36 3.46
C GLY A 23 -12.60 -4.31 3.00
N SER A 24 -12.22 -3.14 2.50
CA SER A 24 -10.86 -2.83 2.08
C SER A 24 -10.41 -1.49 2.65
N ILE A 25 -9.10 -1.33 2.75
CA ILE A 25 -8.45 -0.06 2.98
C ILE A 25 -7.85 0.38 1.65
N GLU A 26 -8.31 1.53 1.18
CA GLU A 26 -7.79 2.13 -0.05
C GLU A 26 -6.47 2.82 0.21
N HIS A 27 -5.58 2.76 -0.77
CA HIS A 27 -4.20 3.25 -0.76
C HIS A 27 -3.29 2.53 0.24
N ALA A 28 -3.58 2.55 1.53
CA ALA A 28 -2.74 1.99 2.60
C ALA A 28 -1.25 2.36 2.40
N GLN A 29 -1.01 3.60 1.96
CA GLN A 29 0.27 4.06 1.41
C GLN A 29 1.35 4.19 2.47
N LEU A 30 1.00 4.70 3.66
CA LEU A 30 1.88 4.82 4.81
C LEU A 30 1.28 4.04 5.98
N VAL A 31 1.90 2.92 6.34
CA VAL A 31 1.37 2.02 7.36
C VAL A 31 2.41 1.69 8.42
N ARG A 32 1.93 1.38 9.62
CA ARG A 32 2.76 0.77 10.66
C ARG A 32 2.61 -0.76 10.61
N ARG A 33 3.61 -1.47 11.08
CA ARG A 33 3.59 -2.94 11.08
C ARG A 33 2.38 -3.49 11.84
N GLU A 34 2.07 -2.89 12.97
CA GLU A 34 0.93 -3.28 13.81
C GLU A 34 -0.42 -3.10 13.07
N ALA A 35 -0.54 -2.05 12.25
CA ALA A 35 -1.73 -1.82 11.43
C ALA A 35 -1.88 -2.90 10.35
N VAL A 36 -0.78 -3.31 9.70
CA VAL A 36 -0.79 -4.41 8.73
C VAL A 36 -1.24 -5.72 9.38
N THR A 37 -0.69 -6.05 10.54
CA THR A 37 -1.09 -7.24 11.31
C THR A 37 -2.57 -7.18 11.71
N ALA A 38 -3.08 -6.00 12.08
CA ALA A 38 -4.50 -5.82 12.39
C ALA A 38 -5.38 -6.00 11.14
N MET A 39 -4.99 -5.47 9.98
CA MET A 39 -5.70 -5.69 8.71
C MET A 39 -5.81 -7.19 8.39
N ALA A 40 -4.71 -7.94 8.52
CA ALA A 40 -4.69 -9.38 8.30
C ALA A 40 -5.64 -10.12 9.25
N ARG A 41 -5.57 -9.82 10.56
CA ARG A 41 -6.44 -10.39 11.59
C ARG A 41 -7.93 -10.14 11.33
N LEU A 42 -8.25 -8.94 10.82
CA LEU A 42 -9.62 -8.54 10.49
C LEU A 42 -10.10 -9.04 9.13
N GLY A 43 -9.24 -9.71 8.34
CA GLY A 43 -9.57 -10.17 6.99
C GLY A 43 -9.82 -9.04 6.00
N LEU A 44 -9.26 -7.86 6.25
CA LEU A 44 -9.39 -6.71 5.35
C LEU A 44 -8.45 -6.84 4.16
N ARG A 45 -8.88 -6.32 3.02
CA ARG A 45 -8.03 -6.20 1.82
C ARG A 45 -7.33 -4.85 1.82
N ALA A 46 -6.18 -4.79 1.16
CA ALA A 46 -5.55 -3.53 0.79
C ALA A 46 -5.73 -3.29 -0.72
N SER A 47 -6.43 -2.23 -1.07
CA SER A 47 -6.56 -1.76 -2.45
C SER A 47 -5.48 -0.70 -2.66
N VAL A 48 -4.40 -1.08 -3.34
CA VAL A 48 -3.16 -0.30 -3.42
C VAL A 48 -2.88 0.17 -4.85
N GLN A 49 -2.14 1.26 -4.97
CA GLN A 49 -1.80 1.87 -6.23
C GLN A 49 -0.27 1.92 -6.40
N PRO A 50 0.35 0.84 -6.91
CA PRO A 50 1.80 0.76 -6.98
C PRO A 50 2.44 1.84 -7.83
N ALA A 51 1.77 2.32 -8.89
CA ALA A 51 2.30 3.37 -9.74
C ALA A 51 2.55 4.70 -9.00
N HIS A 52 1.79 4.97 -7.94
CA HIS A 52 1.99 6.19 -7.13
C HIS A 52 3.37 6.27 -6.49
N LEU A 53 4.01 5.12 -6.19
CA LEU A 53 5.37 5.15 -5.62
C LEU A 53 6.41 5.81 -6.54
N LEU A 54 6.16 5.80 -7.85
CA LEU A 54 7.08 6.36 -8.85
C LEU A 54 7.14 7.89 -8.75
N ASP A 55 5.99 8.50 -8.46
CA ASP A 55 5.83 9.94 -8.32
C ASP A 55 6.09 10.42 -6.88
N ASP A 56 5.67 9.62 -5.89
CA ASP A 56 5.66 10.03 -4.49
C ASP A 56 6.99 9.81 -3.76
N ARG A 57 7.91 9.00 -4.30
CA ARG A 57 9.14 8.61 -3.60
C ARG A 57 9.97 9.80 -3.14
N ASP A 58 10.21 10.76 -4.02
CA ASP A 58 11.10 11.89 -3.72
C ASP A 58 10.46 12.83 -2.70
N LEU A 59 9.14 13.04 -2.80
CA LEU A 59 8.39 13.83 -1.84
C LEU A 59 8.33 13.14 -0.47
N THR A 60 8.16 11.81 -0.46
CA THR A 60 8.16 11.00 0.76
C THR A 60 9.50 11.08 1.48
N GLU A 61 10.61 10.94 0.76
CA GLU A 61 11.95 11.07 1.33
C GLU A 61 12.22 12.48 1.89
N LEU A 62 11.67 13.50 1.24
CA LEU A 62 11.82 14.88 1.68
C LEU A 62 11.02 15.18 2.96
N ILE A 63 9.76 14.74 3.01
CA ILE A 63 8.82 15.11 4.09
C ILE A 63 8.88 14.12 5.25
N TRP A 64 9.05 12.82 4.97
CA TRP A 64 8.96 11.72 5.94
C TRP A 64 10.15 10.75 5.88
N PRO A 65 11.40 11.22 5.91
CA PRO A 65 12.58 10.36 5.78
C PRO A 65 12.65 9.29 6.89
N ASP A 66 12.12 9.60 8.08
CA ASP A 66 12.09 8.70 9.23
C ASP A 66 11.09 7.55 9.09
N ARG A 67 10.21 7.61 8.11
CA ARG A 67 9.14 6.63 7.88
C ARG A 67 8.95 6.21 6.44
N ALA A 68 9.81 6.63 5.54
CA ALA A 68 9.74 6.29 4.11
C ALA A 68 9.69 4.77 3.87
N ALA A 69 10.42 3.98 4.66
CA ALA A 69 10.40 2.52 4.60
C ALA A 69 9.03 1.87 4.91
N ARG A 70 8.09 2.65 5.45
CA ARG A 70 6.70 2.19 5.72
C ARG A 70 5.74 2.54 4.59
N CYS A 71 6.22 3.25 3.56
CA CYS A 71 5.40 3.60 2.40
C CYS A 71 5.40 2.46 1.39
N PHE A 72 4.20 2.20 0.85
CA PHE A 72 4.00 1.12 -0.13
C PHE A 72 4.58 -0.22 0.36
N ALA A 73 4.22 -0.60 1.59
CA ALA A 73 4.76 -1.75 2.31
C ALA A 73 4.11 -3.07 1.86
N PHE A 74 4.15 -3.35 0.55
CA PHE A 74 3.44 -4.47 -0.07
C PHE A 74 3.94 -5.83 0.44
N ARG A 75 5.24 -5.97 0.67
CA ARG A 75 5.82 -7.20 1.20
C ARG A 75 5.29 -7.50 2.60
N TRP A 76 5.25 -6.49 3.48
CA TRP A 76 4.68 -6.68 4.81
C TRP A 76 3.22 -7.14 4.76
N MET A 77 2.44 -6.56 3.84
CA MET A 77 1.03 -6.92 3.70
C MET A 77 0.87 -8.38 3.28
N LEU A 78 1.62 -8.83 2.27
CA LEU A 78 1.56 -10.22 1.83
C LEU A 78 2.08 -11.20 2.88
N ASP A 79 3.19 -10.88 3.54
CA ASP A 79 3.79 -11.75 4.55
C ASP A 79 2.86 -11.96 5.76
N ASP A 80 2.08 -10.95 6.12
CA ASP A 80 1.07 -11.04 7.17
C ASP A 80 -0.27 -11.64 6.69
N GLY A 81 -0.42 -11.91 5.39
CA GLY A 81 -1.63 -12.52 4.82
C GLY A 81 -2.72 -11.53 4.42
N VAL A 82 -2.43 -10.24 4.32
CA VAL A 82 -3.35 -9.25 3.75
C VAL A 82 -3.48 -9.48 2.25
N GLN A 83 -4.72 -9.60 1.77
CA GLN A 83 -4.98 -9.69 0.33
C GLN A 83 -4.77 -8.34 -0.33
N LEU A 84 -3.94 -8.31 -1.37
CA LEU A 84 -3.72 -7.11 -2.18
C LEU A 84 -4.64 -7.10 -3.41
N ALA A 85 -5.14 -5.92 -3.75
CA ALA A 85 -5.73 -5.60 -5.04
C ALA A 85 -4.97 -4.41 -5.62
N LEU A 86 -4.35 -4.57 -6.78
CA LEU A 86 -3.58 -3.52 -7.43
C LEU A 86 -4.47 -2.73 -8.38
N GLY A 87 -4.47 -1.42 -8.25
CA GLY A 87 -5.25 -0.51 -9.08
C GLY A 87 -4.43 0.71 -9.52
N SER A 88 -5.04 1.57 -10.32
CA SER A 88 -4.40 2.80 -10.84
C SER A 88 -4.85 4.07 -10.14
N ASP A 89 -6.04 4.05 -9.54
CA ASP A 89 -6.72 5.28 -9.07
C ASP A 89 -6.90 6.30 -10.22
N ALA A 90 -7.24 5.80 -11.42
CA ALA A 90 -7.41 6.67 -12.59
C ALA A 90 -8.46 7.76 -12.34
N PRO A 91 -8.19 9.01 -12.75
CA PRO A 91 -7.12 9.44 -13.66
C PRO A 91 -5.81 9.88 -12.98
N VAL A 92 -5.61 9.60 -11.69
CA VAL A 92 -4.39 9.97 -10.96
C VAL A 92 -3.17 9.27 -11.56
N SER A 93 -3.26 7.96 -11.80
CA SER A 93 -2.30 7.23 -12.63
C SER A 93 -2.99 6.67 -13.87
N PRO A 94 -2.23 6.36 -14.95
CA PRO A 94 -2.79 5.75 -16.15
C PRO A 94 -3.48 4.41 -15.85
N LEU A 95 -4.55 4.11 -16.62
CA LEU A 95 -5.18 2.78 -16.64
C LEU A 95 -4.28 1.77 -17.35
N ASP A 96 -3.13 1.51 -16.77
CA ASP A 96 -2.14 0.57 -17.28
C ASP A 96 -1.77 -0.45 -16.19
N PRO A 97 -2.32 -1.66 -16.22
CA PRO A 97 -2.01 -2.68 -15.24
C PRO A 97 -0.54 -3.12 -15.27
N TRP A 98 0.12 -3.03 -16.43
CA TRP A 98 1.54 -3.37 -16.55
C TRP A 98 2.43 -2.36 -15.84
N LEU A 99 2.05 -1.07 -15.84
CA LEU A 99 2.73 -0.05 -15.05
C LEU A 99 2.62 -0.35 -13.57
N ALA A 100 1.43 -0.70 -13.09
CA ALA A 100 1.20 -1.06 -11.68
C ALA A 100 2.02 -2.29 -11.27
N ILE A 101 2.01 -3.35 -12.09
CA ILE A 101 2.80 -4.57 -11.87
C ILE A 101 4.30 -4.24 -11.86
N SER A 102 4.77 -3.50 -12.87
CA SER A 102 6.18 -3.10 -12.98
C SER A 102 6.63 -2.29 -11.77
N ALA A 103 5.82 -1.33 -11.33
CA ALA A 103 6.11 -0.53 -10.14
C ALA A 103 6.18 -1.38 -8.87
N ALA A 104 5.26 -2.32 -8.68
CA ALA A 104 5.25 -3.21 -7.52
C ALA A 104 6.48 -4.14 -7.48
N VAL A 105 6.95 -4.61 -8.64
CA VAL A 105 8.07 -5.56 -8.78
C VAL A 105 9.41 -4.85 -8.75
N HIS A 106 9.59 -3.81 -9.58
CA HIS A 106 10.89 -3.15 -9.77
C HIS A 106 11.12 -1.99 -8.82
N ARG A 107 10.08 -1.42 -8.25
CA ARG A 107 10.16 -0.27 -7.33
C ARG A 107 10.88 0.94 -7.92
N SER A 108 10.91 1.03 -9.24
CA SER A 108 11.48 2.12 -10.04
C SER A 108 10.90 2.09 -11.46
N ALA A 109 10.88 3.24 -12.13
CA ALA A 109 10.53 3.38 -13.56
C ALA A 109 11.68 3.98 -14.38
N ASP A 110 12.83 4.19 -13.77
CA ASP A 110 14.00 4.82 -14.36
C ASP A 110 15.31 4.13 -13.93
N GLU A 111 16.46 4.72 -14.21
CA GLU A 111 17.78 4.18 -13.90
C GLU A 111 18.17 4.31 -12.41
N ARG A 112 17.33 4.94 -11.58
CA ARG A 112 17.60 5.08 -10.15
C ARG A 112 17.50 3.72 -9.44
N THR A 113 18.21 3.61 -8.34
CA THR A 113 18.09 2.44 -7.45
C THR A 113 16.63 2.20 -7.07
N PRO A 114 16.17 0.93 -7.09
CA PRO A 114 14.83 0.59 -6.60
C PRO A 114 14.56 1.17 -5.21
N TRP A 115 13.40 1.79 -5.04
CA TRP A 115 13.03 2.43 -3.78
C TRP A 115 12.47 1.39 -2.81
N HIS A 116 13.13 1.21 -1.66
CA HIS A 116 12.79 0.19 -0.66
C HIS A 116 12.56 -1.19 -1.30
N PRO A 117 13.59 -1.79 -1.92
CA PRO A 117 13.47 -3.06 -2.65
C PRO A 117 13.02 -4.23 -1.75
N GLU A 118 13.20 -4.11 -0.43
CA GLU A 118 12.70 -5.07 0.55
C GLU A 118 11.16 -5.17 0.58
N GLN A 119 10.46 -4.19 0.00
CA GLN A 119 9.01 -4.17 -0.14
C GLN A 119 8.52 -4.64 -1.52
N ALA A 120 9.42 -5.07 -2.39
CA ALA A 120 9.08 -5.52 -3.75
C ALA A 120 8.26 -6.81 -3.74
N LEU A 121 7.37 -6.91 -4.71
CA LEU A 121 6.65 -8.14 -5.03
C LEU A 121 7.41 -8.94 -6.11
N THR A 122 7.17 -10.22 -6.17
CA THR A 122 7.57 -11.01 -7.34
C THR A 122 6.56 -10.81 -8.48
N PRO A 123 6.94 -11.05 -9.76
CA PRO A 123 5.99 -10.96 -10.87
C PRO A 123 4.77 -11.89 -10.75
N ARG A 124 4.86 -12.93 -9.95
CA ARG A 124 3.76 -13.87 -9.72
C ARG A 124 2.79 -13.35 -8.66
N GLU A 125 3.26 -12.55 -7.73
CA GLU A 125 2.46 -11.97 -6.64
C GLU A 125 1.75 -10.68 -7.09
N ALA A 126 2.31 -9.97 -8.05
CA ALA A 126 1.75 -8.76 -8.64
C ALA A 126 0.79 -9.12 -9.79
#